data_545f969320ebc76a012d0353f24ea9aa
#
_entry.id   545f969320ebc76a012d0353f24ea9aa
#
_cell.length_a   1.000
_cell.length_b   1.000
_cell.length_c   1.000
_cell.angle_alpha   90.00
_cell.angle_beta   90.00
_cell.angle_gamma   90.00
#
_symmetry.space_group_name_H-M   'P 1'
#
loop_
_entity.id
_entity.type
_entity.pdbx_description
1 polymer ?
#
loop_
_entity_poly.entity_id
_entity_poly.type
_entity_poly.pdbx_seq_one_letter_code
_entity_poly.pdbx_strand_id
1 'polypeptide(L)'
;CIRDRIILLVEDSVRFYSSALPHLYKFVLEQSQMFAKEALNDHQRTLRMRGRPKIKLARTYEEAVRIFNQYRDNMLGIISDMSFMHDGVKDPYAGYKFGQYVRKTGLIIPFVLESSEASNKVYAKELGASFIDKNSKSYPQDLRKKIMQRFGFGDFVILNPQTKEDIMRIKDLKDLQKK
;
A
#
# COMPACT_ATOMS: atom_id res chain seq x y z
N CYS A 1 4.73 -22.40 4.32
CA CYS A 1 4.22 -21.83 3.07
C CYS A 1 4.44 -20.33 3.09
N ILE A 2 5.30 -19.81 2.20
CA ILE A 2 5.48 -18.35 2.05
C ILE A 2 4.21 -17.85 1.39
N ARG A 3 3.35 -17.20 2.18
CA ARG A 3 2.12 -16.59 1.65
C ARG A 3 2.48 -15.33 0.86
N ASP A 4 1.92 -15.21 -0.34
CA ASP A 4 2.12 -14.04 -1.18
C ASP A 4 1.61 -12.78 -0.47
N ARG A 5 2.49 -11.82 -0.24
CA ARG A 5 2.12 -10.49 0.25
C ARG A 5 1.63 -9.64 -0.91
N ILE A 6 0.54 -8.91 -0.72
CA ILE A 6 -0.16 -8.20 -1.78
C ILE A 6 -0.16 -6.70 -1.52
N ILE A 7 0.16 -5.93 -2.56
CA ILE A 7 -0.15 -4.50 -2.67
C ILE A 7 -1.30 -4.38 -3.65
N LEU A 8 -2.42 -3.81 -3.21
CA LEU A 8 -3.58 -3.58 -4.05
C LEU A 8 -3.56 -2.15 -4.58
N LEU A 9 -3.57 -2.01 -5.90
CA LEU A 9 -3.77 -0.75 -6.60
C LEU A 9 -5.19 -0.72 -7.17
N VAL A 10 -5.96 0.31 -6.82
CA VAL A 10 -7.32 0.53 -7.35
C VAL A 10 -7.31 1.78 -8.22
N GLU A 11 -7.44 1.59 -9.53
CA GLU A 11 -7.39 2.66 -10.52
C GLU A 11 -8.06 2.20 -11.82
N ASP A 12 -9.04 2.91 -12.32
CA ASP A 12 -9.74 2.57 -13.57
C ASP A 12 -9.16 3.27 -14.81
N SER A 13 -8.38 4.32 -14.62
CA SER A 13 -7.77 5.07 -15.72
C SER A 13 -6.50 4.38 -16.24
N VAL A 14 -6.54 3.97 -17.51
CA VAL A 14 -5.38 3.38 -18.20
C VAL A 14 -4.16 4.30 -18.14
N ARG A 15 -4.37 5.59 -18.30
CA ARG A 15 -3.29 6.58 -18.24
C ARG A 15 -2.55 6.56 -16.89
N PHE A 16 -3.29 6.50 -15.79
CA PHE A 16 -2.70 6.53 -14.46
C PHE A 16 -2.09 5.19 -14.05
N TYR A 17 -2.78 4.07 -14.23
CA TYR A 17 -2.18 2.79 -13.84
C TYR A 17 -1.01 2.37 -14.74
N SER A 18 -1.02 2.73 -16.03
CA SER A 18 0.12 2.49 -16.92
C SER A 18 1.37 3.26 -16.50
N SER A 19 1.21 4.41 -15.85
CA SER A 19 2.32 5.17 -15.25
C SER A 19 2.71 4.63 -13.87
N ALA A 20 1.74 4.34 -13.02
CA ALA A 20 1.97 3.94 -11.63
C ALA A 20 2.58 2.53 -11.51
N LEU A 21 2.09 1.56 -12.28
CA LEU A 21 2.53 0.17 -12.18
C LEU A 21 4.04 -0.02 -12.40
N PRO A 22 4.68 0.54 -13.44
CA PRO A 22 6.12 0.40 -13.62
C PRO A 22 6.93 0.96 -12.44
N HIS A 23 6.51 2.09 -11.87
CA HIS A 23 7.15 2.69 -10.70
C HIS A 23 7.00 1.78 -9.46
N LEU A 24 5.82 1.21 -9.24
CA LEU A 24 5.56 0.29 -8.15
C LEU A 24 6.38 -1.00 -8.29
N TYR A 25 6.42 -1.60 -9.48
CA TYR A 25 7.22 -2.80 -9.74
C TYR A 25 8.70 -2.55 -9.54
N LYS A 26 9.23 -1.46 -10.07
CA LYS A 26 10.62 -1.07 -9.89
C LYS A 26 10.94 -0.90 -8.41
N PHE A 27 10.11 -0.19 -7.68
CA PHE A 27 10.26 0.05 -6.25
C PHE A 27 10.26 -1.26 -5.45
N VAL A 28 9.28 -2.14 -5.69
CA VAL A 28 9.18 -3.46 -5.03
C VAL A 28 10.41 -4.30 -5.33
N LEU A 29 10.91 -4.28 -6.57
CA LEU A 29 12.11 -5.00 -6.96
C LEU A 29 13.36 -4.47 -6.24
N GLU A 30 13.56 -3.16 -6.21
CA GLU A 30 14.68 -2.52 -5.52
C GLU A 30 14.69 -2.86 -4.03
N GLN A 31 13.54 -2.78 -3.35
CA GLN A 31 13.42 -3.14 -1.94
C GLN A 31 13.71 -4.62 -1.69
N SER A 32 13.22 -5.50 -2.57
CA SER A 32 13.48 -6.93 -2.47
C SER A 32 14.96 -7.27 -2.67
N GLN A 33 15.64 -6.58 -3.57
CA GLN A 33 17.08 -6.74 -3.80
C GLN A 33 17.90 -6.24 -2.61
N MET A 34 17.57 -5.09 -2.04
CA MET A 34 18.22 -4.58 -0.82
C MET A 34 18.06 -5.58 0.33
N PHE A 35 16.84 -6.10 0.53
CA PHE A 35 16.55 -7.09 1.55
C PHE A 35 17.31 -8.42 1.35
N ALA A 36 17.48 -8.83 0.08
CA ALA A 36 18.26 -10.01 -0.26
C ALA A 36 19.76 -9.83 -0.02
N LYS A 37 20.30 -8.62 -0.21
CA LYS A 37 21.71 -8.31 0.08
C LYS A 37 22.05 -8.38 1.57
N GLU A 38 21.10 -8.10 2.44
CA GLU A 38 21.26 -8.21 3.90
C GLU A 38 21.16 -9.65 4.41
N ALA A 39 20.86 -10.61 3.53
CA ALA A 39 20.76 -12.01 3.91
C ALA A 39 22.13 -12.61 4.22
N LEU A 40 22.22 -13.40 5.30
CA LEU A 40 23.45 -14.02 5.79
C LEU A 40 23.92 -15.20 4.92
N ASN A 41 23.02 -15.79 4.12
CA ASN A 41 23.32 -16.91 3.24
C ASN A 41 22.39 -16.97 2.02
N ASP A 42 22.74 -17.81 1.03
CA ASP A 42 21.98 -17.94 -0.21
C ASP A 42 20.56 -18.51 -0.01
N HIS A 43 20.37 -19.34 1.00
CA HIS A 43 19.04 -19.88 1.33
C HIS A 43 18.10 -18.76 1.81
N GLN A 44 18.57 -17.92 2.73
CA GLN A 44 17.82 -16.76 3.20
C GLN A 44 17.57 -15.76 2.07
N ARG A 45 18.55 -15.54 1.19
CA ARG A 45 18.41 -14.69 0.00
C ARG A 45 17.29 -15.19 -0.90
N THR A 46 17.26 -16.48 -1.20
CA THR A 46 16.22 -17.12 -2.02
C THR A 46 14.85 -16.99 -1.38
N LEU A 47 14.73 -17.21 -0.05
CA LEU A 47 13.47 -17.05 0.66
C LEU A 47 12.96 -15.60 0.64
N ARG A 48 13.83 -14.61 0.82
CA ARG A 48 13.50 -13.19 0.77
C ARG A 48 13.04 -12.77 -0.63
N MET A 49 13.70 -13.25 -1.67
CA MET A 49 13.29 -12.97 -3.07
C MET A 49 11.94 -13.60 -3.42
N ARG A 50 11.66 -14.81 -2.92
CA ARG A 50 10.35 -15.46 -3.09
C ARG A 50 9.23 -14.77 -2.31
N GLY A 51 9.55 -14.15 -1.18
CA GLY A 51 8.63 -13.35 -0.37
C GLY A 51 8.33 -11.94 -0.93
N ARG A 52 8.78 -11.63 -2.14
CA ARG A 52 8.53 -10.34 -2.79
C ARG A 52 7.03 -10.09 -2.93
N PRO A 53 6.54 -8.89 -2.55
CA PRO A 53 5.14 -8.52 -2.71
C PRO A 53 4.70 -8.56 -4.17
N LYS A 54 3.49 -9.01 -4.40
CA LYS A 54 2.80 -8.96 -5.69
C LYS A 54 1.87 -7.76 -5.73
N ILE A 55 1.80 -7.12 -6.88
CA ILE A 55 0.89 -6.00 -7.13
C ILE A 55 -0.34 -6.54 -7.86
N LYS A 56 -1.52 -6.27 -7.30
CA LYS A 56 -2.82 -6.57 -7.91
C LYS A 56 -3.49 -5.26 -8.29
N LEU A 57 -4.00 -5.21 -9.52
CA LEU A 57 -4.77 -4.08 -10.03
C LEU A 57 -6.26 -4.41 -9.98
N ALA A 58 -7.05 -3.53 -9.37
CA ALA A 58 -8.51 -3.51 -9.47
C ALA A 58 -8.94 -2.25 -10.23
N ARG A 59 -9.91 -2.40 -11.11
CA ARG A 59 -10.43 -1.31 -11.93
C ARG A 59 -11.83 -0.86 -11.54
N THR A 60 -12.49 -1.65 -10.69
CA THR A 60 -13.83 -1.36 -10.18
C THR A 60 -13.88 -1.59 -8.66
N TYR A 61 -14.90 -1.03 -8.03
CA TYR A 61 -15.17 -1.22 -6.61
C TYR A 61 -15.37 -2.71 -6.27
N GLU A 62 -16.15 -3.43 -7.07
CA GLU A 62 -16.47 -4.84 -6.87
C GLU A 62 -15.21 -5.71 -6.98
N GLU A 63 -14.34 -5.39 -7.94
CA GLU A 63 -13.07 -6.08 -8.11
C GLU A 63 -12.12 -5.80 -6.93
N ALA A 64 -12.06 -4.56 -6.45
CA ALA A 64 -11.27 -4.18 -5.29
C ALA A 64 -11.73 -4.94 -4.04
N VAL A 65 -13.02 -5.01 -3.78
CA VAL A 65 -13.60 -5.77 -2.66
C VAL A 65 -13.30 -7.27 -2.79
N ARG A 66 -13.44 -7.83 -3.99
CA ARG A 66 -13.14 -9.24 -4.25
C ARG A 66 -11.67 -9.58 -3.96
N ILE A 67 -10.74 -8.80 -4.48
CA ILE A 67 -9.30 -9.00 -4.25
C ILE A 67 -8.96 -8.79 -2.78
N PHE A 68 -9.50 -7.75 -2.15
CA PHE A 68 -9.30 -7.49 -0.74
C PHE A 68 -9.75 -8.69 0.12
N ASN A 69 -10.96 -9.21 -0.08
CA ASN A 69 -11.47 -10.34 0.68
C ASN A 69 -10.64 -11.62 0.47
N GLN A 70 -10.14 -11.82 -0.74
CA GLN A 70 -9.31 -12.98 -1.07
C GLN A 70 -7.94 -12.95 -0.38
N TYR A 71 -7.33 -11.77 -0.24
CA TYR A 71 -5.94 -11.61 0.20
C TYR A 71 -5.78 -10.79 1.47
N ARG A 72 -6.84 -10.45 2.18
CA ARG A 72 -6.80 -9.53 3.33
C ARG A 72 -5.79 -9.91 4.41
N ASP A 73 -5.57 -11.19 4.65
CA ASP A 73 -4.61 -11.69 5.65
C ASP A 73 -3.14 -11.50 5.22
N ASN A 74 -2.91 -11.23 3.94
CA ASN A 74 -1.59 -11.03 3.36
C ASN A 74 -1.44 -9.64 2.70
N MET A 75 -2.39 -8.73 2.96
CA MET A 75 -2.39 -7.40 2.38
C MET A 75 -1.36 -6.53 3.08
N LEU A 76 -0.35 -6.07 2.34
CA LEU A 76 0.64 -5.11 2.83
C LEU A 76 0.11 -3.70 2.88
N GLY A 77 -0.65 -3.33 1.88
CA GLY A 77 -1.21 -2.00 1.77
C GLY A 77 -2.07 -1.84 0.54
N ILE A 78 -2.83 -0.75 0.53
CA ILE A 78 -3.77 -0.40 -0.52
C ILE A 78 -3.45 1.00 -1.00
N ILE A 79 -3.38 1.16 -2.32
CA ILE A 79 -3.27 2.45 -3.02
C ILE A 79 -4.55 2.57 -3.84
N SER A 80 -5.39 3.55 -3.55
CA SER A 80 -6.69 3.70 -4.21
C SER A 80 -6.88 5.12 -4.73
N ASP A 81 -7.28 5.21 -6.00
CA ASP A 81 -7.88 6.44 -6.50
C ASP A 81 -9.16 6.77 -5.73
N MET A 82 -9.55 8.04 -5.74
CA MET A 82 -10.79 8.49 -5.13
C MET A 82 -12.01 8.16 -5.98
N SER A 83 -11.89 8.25 -7.30
CA SER A 83 -12.99 8.13 -8.24
C SER A 83 -12.76 7.02 -9.25
N PHE A 84 -13.61 5.98 -9.23
CA PHE A 84 -13.59 4.87 -10.18
C PHE A 84 -14.97 4.22 -10.32
N MET A 85 -15.08 3.20 -11.15
CA MET A 85 -16.33 2.53 -11.44
C MET A 85 -16.87 1.75 -10.23
N HIS A 86 -18.14 1.97 -9.93
CA HIS A 86 -18.91 1.29 -8.89
C HIS A 86 -20.34 1.05 -9.41
N ASP A 87 -20.82 -0.19 -9.41
CA ASP A 87 -22.11 -0.59 -9.97
C ASP A 87 -22.32 -0.11 -11.42
N GLY A 88 -21.24 -0.16 -12.23
CA GLY A 88 -21.27 0.23 -13.63
C GLY A 88 -21.29 1.73 -13.89
N VAL A 89 -21.18 2.57 -12.86
CA VAL A 89 -21.20 4.03 -12.94
C VAL A 89 -19.94 4.61 -12.31
N LYS A 90 -19.43 5.72 -12.84
CA LYS A 90 -18.31 6.46 -12.23
C LYS A 90 -18.77 7.07 -10.91
N ASP A 91 -18.20 6.60 -9.81
CA ASP A 91 -18.49 7.10 -8.46
C ASP A 91 -17.32 7.99 -7.98
N PRO A 92 -17.55 9.30 -7.76
CA PRO A 92 -16.51 10.22 -7.30
C PRO A 92 -15.98 9.93 -5.88
N TYR A 93 -16.69 9.10 -5.12
CA TYR A 93 -16.35 8.72 -3.75
C TYR A 93 -16.05 7.23 -3.58
N ALA A 94 -15.84 6.50 -4.66
CA ALA A 94 -15.60 5.06 -4.62
C ALA A 94 -14.42 4.68 -3.75
N GLY A 95 -13.31 5.43 -3.81
CA GLY A 95 -12.12 5.21 -3.00
C GLY A 95 -12.36 5.41 -1.50
N TYR A 96 -13.13 6.42 -1.14
CA TYR A 96 -13.55 6.65 0.25
C TYR A 96 -14.46 5.53 0.76
N LYS A 97 -15.45 5.12 -0.02
CA LYS A 97 -16.35 4.00 0.30
C LYS A 97 -15.57 2.69 0.47
N PHE A 98 -14.61 2.44 -0.41
CA PHE A 98 -13.75 1.27 -0.30
C PHE A 98 -12.87 1.31 0.96
N GLY A 99 -12.31 2.47 1.28
CA GLY A 99 -11.58 2.68 2.53
C GLY A 99 -12.44 2.44 3.77
N GLN A 100 -13.70 2.89 3.77
CA GLN A 100 -14.65 2.60 4.84
C GLN A 100 -14.93 1.10 4.98
N TYR A 101 -15.11 0.42 3.84
CA TYR A 101 -15.27 -1.04 3.82
C TYR A 101 -14.09 -1.76 4.47
N VAL A 102 -12.87 -1.39 4.10
CA VAL A 102 -11.64 -1.95 4.69
C VAL A 102 -11.59 -1.70 6.19
N ARG A 103 -11.88 -0.48 6.65
CA ARG A 103 -11.87 -0.14 8.09
C ARG A 103 -12.93 -0.87 8.91
N LYS A 104 -14.09 -1.16 8.35
CA LYS A 104 -15.15 -1.93 9.00
C LYS A 104 -14.75 -3.38 9.31
N THR A 105 -13.77 -3.94 8.61
CA THR A 105 -13.25 -5.29 8.90
C THR A 105 -12.43 -5.35 10.19
N GLY A 106 -12.07 -4.20 10.78
CA GLY A 106 -11.20 -4.10 11.94
C GLY A 106 -9.72 -4.31 11.65
N LEU A 107 -9.35 -4.59 10.41
CA LEU A 107 -7.95 -4.75 9.99
C LEU A 107 -7.27 -3.39 9.84
N ILE A 108 -6.08 -3.25 10.44
CA ILE A 108 -5.25 -2.07 10.31
C ILE A 108 -4.32 -2.26 9.10
N ILE A 109 -4.83 -1.95 7.91
CA ILE A 109 -4.07 -2.04 6.67
C ILE A 109 -3.69 -0.62 6.24
N PRO A 110 -2.40 -0.36 5.92
CA PRO A 110 -1.98 0.92 5.37
C PRO A 110 -2.76 1.24 4.10
N PHE A 111 -3.35 2.44 4.06
CA PHE A 111 -4.17 2.91 2.96
C PHE A 111 -3.67 4.26 2.46
N VAL A 112 -3.43 4.35 1.16
CA VAL A 112 -3.08 5.59 0.47
C VAL A 112 -4.23 5.96 -0.45
N LEU A 113 -4.84 7.12 -0.23
CA LEU A 113 -5.86 7.68 -1.09
C LEU A 113 -5.22 8.68 -2.06
N GLU A 114 -5.47 8.51 -3.33
CA GLU A 114 -4.98 9.37 -4.40
C GLU A 114 -6.12 10.16 -5.02
N SER A 115 -5.88 11.41 -5.34
CA SER A 115 -6.85 12.25 -6.05
C SER A 115 -6.18 13.37 -6.82
N SER A 116 -6.80 13.79 -7.92
CA SER A 116 -6.44 15.04 -8.62
C SER A 116 -7.01 16.28 -7.92
N GLU A 117 -7.89 16.09 -6.95
CA GLU A 117 -8.51 17.18 -6.18
C GLU A 117 -7.97 17.21 -4.76
N ALA A 118 -7.24 18.27 -4.41
CA ALA A 118 -6.65 18.42 -3.07
C ALA A 118 -7.69 18.48 -1.95
N SER A 119 -8.92 18.91 -2.24
CA SER A 119 -10.05 18.91 -1.29
C SER A 119 -10.38 17.53 -0.75
N ASN A 120 -10.10 16.46 -1.49
CA ASN A 120 -10.33 15.08 -1.07
C ASN A 120 -9.39 14.60 0.05
N LYS A 121 -8.43 15.40 0.46
CA LYS A 121 -7.57 15.12 1.61
C LYS A 121 -8.35 14.90 2.91
N VAL A 122 -9.52 15.54 3.06
CA VAL A 122 -10.38 15.36 4.23
C VAL A 122 -10.84 13.91 4.38
N TYR A 123 -11.16 13.23 3.28
CA TYR A 123 -11.59 11.82 3.29
C TYR A 123 -10.44 10.88 3.68
N ALA A 124 -9.23 11.18 3.23
CA ALA A 124 -8.06 10.42 3.68
C ALA A 124 -7.85 10.55 5.19
N LYS A 125 -8.01 11.76 5.73
CA LYS A 125 -7.92 12.02 7.19
C LYS A 125 -8.97 11.23 7.98
N GLU A 126 -10.21 11.21 7.52
CA GLU A 126 -11.29 10.44 8.16
C GLU A 126 -10.99 8.93 8.19
N LEU A 127 -10.39 8.40 7.12
CA LEU A 127 -9.98 6.99 7.03
C LEU A 127 -8.74 6.66 7.84
N GLY A 128 -8.02 7.65 8.37
CA GLY A 128 -6.67 7.46 8.90
C GLY A 128 -5.68 7.01 7.82
N ALA A 129 -5.91 7.43 6.57
CA ALA A 129 -5.12 7.11 5.40
C ALA A 129 -4.15 8.23 5.05
N SER A 130 -3.12 7.90 4.28
CA SER A 130 -2.26 8.90 3.64
C SER A 130 -2.93 9.44 2.38
N PHE A 131 -2.65 10.69 2.03
CA PHE A 131 -3.15 11.33 0.82
C PHE A 131 -2.01 11.66 -0.14
N ILE A 132 -2.21 11.45 -1.43
CA ILE A 132 -1.30 11.87 -2.51
C ILE A 132 -2.09 12.63 -3.57
N ASP A 133 -1.57 13.79 -3.96
CA ASP A 133 -2.07 14.56 -5.09
C ASP A 133 -1.50 13.99 -6.40
N LYS A 134 -2.40 13.48 -7.26
CA LYS A 134 -2.03 12.90 -8.58
C LYS A 134 -1.46 13.93 -9.55
N ASN A 135 -1.74 15.22 -9.34
CA ASN A 135 -1.22 16.30 -10.18
C ASN A 135 0.13 16.84 -9.69
N SER A 136 0.63 16.36 -8.55
CA SER A 136 1.93 16.78 -8.05
C SER A 136 3.06 16.36 -9.00
N LYS A 137 4.00 17.28 -9.24
CA LYS A 137 5.23 16.97 -10.00
C LYS A 137 6.11 15.95 -9.29
N SER A 138 5.97 15.84 -7.98
CA SER A 138 6.68 14.87 -7.13
C SER A 138 5.90 13.57 -6.89
N TYR A 139 4.82 13.32 -7.64
CA TYR A 139 3.95 12.14 -7.44
C TYR A 139 4.72 10.81 -7.30
N PRO A 140 5.66 10.44 -8.19
CA PRO A 140 6.38 9.18 -8.05
C PRO A 140 7.20 9.09 -6.75
N GLN A 141 7.84 10.20 -6.36
CA GLN A 141 8.63 10.30 -5.13
C GLN A 141 7.74 10.25 -3.89
N ASP A 142 6.59 10.94 -3.92
CA ASP A 142 5.62 10.95 -2.83
C ASP A 142 5.01 9.57 -2.63
N LEU A 143 4.66 8.89 -3.71
CA LEU A 143 4.16 7.51 -3.67
C LEU A 143 5.21 6.57 -3.07
N ARG A 144 6.46 6.62 -3.56
CA ARG A 144 7.58 5.84 -3.03
C ARG A 144 7.78 6.07 -1.53
N LYS A 145 7.81 7.33 -1.11
CA LYS A 145 7.95 7.72 0.30
C LYS A 145 6.84 7.15 1.18
N LYS A 146 5.59 7.26 0.75
CA LYS A 146 4.43 6.73 1.49
C LYS A 146 4.48 5.21 1.62
N ILE A 147 4.83 4.51 0.55
CA ILE A 147 4.97 3.05 0.56
C ILE A 147 6.10 2.63 1.49
N MET A 148 7.26 3.27 1.42
CA MET A 148 8.37 3.00 2.33
C MET A 148 8.01 3.21 3.80
N GLN A 149 7.30 4.29 4.10
CA GLN A 149 6.96 4.65 5.46
C GLN A 149 5.83 3.81 6.06
N ARG A 150 4.89 3.36 5.23
CA ARG A 150 3.63 2.78 5.69
C ARG A 150 3.48 1.29 5.45
N PHE A 151 4.01 0.76 4.33
CA PHE A 151 3.75 -0.63 3.95
C PHE A 151 4.73 -1.64 4.59
N GLY A 152 5.76 -1.18 5.29
CA GLY A 152 6.63 -2.02 6.11
C GLY A 152 7.25 -3.18 5.34
N PHE A 153 8.10 -2.93 4.34
CA PHE A 153 8.80 -3.95 3.55
C PHE A 153 9.81 -4.78 4.37
N GLY A 154 9.37 -5.34 5.49
CA GLY A 154 10.18 -6.14 6.40
C GLY A 154 10.55 -5.44 7.71
N ASP A 155 10.28 -4.15 7.83
CA ASP A 155 10.42 -3.41 9.08
C ASP A 155 9.05 -3.27 9.76
N PHE A 156 9.00 -3.54 11.05
CA PHE A 156 7.84 -3.20 11.87
C PHE A 156 7.95 -1.74 12.26
N VAL A 157 6.96 -0.95 11.91
CA VAL A 157 6.88 0.46 12.30
C VAL A 157 5.89 0.60 13.44
N ILE A 158 6.40 1.07 14.59
CA ILE A 158 5.56 1.42 15.73
C ILE A 158 5.18 2.89 15.60
N LEU A 159 3.89 3.14 15.47
CA LEU A 159 3.34 4.50 15.34
C LEU A 159 2.88 5.01 16.70
N ASN A 160 3.04 6.31 16.90
CA ASN A 160 2.36 6.99 18.00
C ASN A 160 0.84 6.89 17.79
N PRO A 161 0.08 6.35 18.72
CA PRO A 161 -1.37 6.17 18.55
C PRO A 161 -2.14 7.49 18.39
N GLN A 162 -1.59 8.61 18.88
CA GLN A 162 -2.22 9.93 18.84
C GLN A 162 -1.79 10.75 17.62
N THR A 163 -0.48 10.84 17.36
CA THR A 163 0.06 11.67 16.25
C THR A 163 0.22 10.93 14.95
N LYS A 164 0.18 9.57 14.98
CA LYS A 164 0.46 8.69 13.83
C LYS A 164 1.88 8.85 13.26
N GLU A 165 2.78 9.45 14.02
CA GLU A 165 4.19 9.55 13.65
C GLU A 165 4.95 8.27 13.97
N ASP A 166 6.02 8.01 13.22
CA ASP A 166 6.89 6.85 13.44
C ASP A 166 7.66 7.03 14.75
N ILE A 167 7.37 6.19 15.76
CA ILE A 167 8.13 6.17 17.01
C ILE A 167 9.40 5.35 16.83
N MET A 168 9.28 4.19 16.18
CA MET A 168 10.36 3.23 16.07
C MET A 168 10.18 2.35 14.85
N ARG A 169 11.29 2.02 14.19
CA ARG A 169 11.37 0.96 13.18
C ARG A 169 12.14 -0.22 13.72
N ILE A 170 11.60 -1.40 13.61
CA ILE A 170 12.15 -2.66 14.10
C ILE A 170 12.29 -3.62 12.93
N LYS A 171 13.49 -4.09 12.67
CA LYS A 171 13.78 -5.00 11.55
C LYS A 171 13.43 -6.45 11.86
N ASP A 172 13.56 -6.87 13.10
CA ASP A 172 13.22 -8.21 13.58
C ASP A 172 12.97 -8.24 15.10
N LEU A 173 12.57 -9.42 15.60
CA LEU A 173 12.33 -9.63 17.04
C LEU A 173 13.59 -9.45 17.91
N LYS A 174 14.80 -9.64 17.34
CA LYS A 174 16.06 -9.43 18.08
C LYS A 174 16.37 -7.95 18.22
N ASP A 175 15.95 -7.14 17.27
CA ASP A 175 16.08 -5.67 17.33
C ASP A 175 15.14 -5.09 18.39
N LEU A 176 13.96 -5.70 18.58
CA LEU A 176 13.03 -5.37 19.65
C LEU A 176 13.61 -5.62 21.06
N GLN A 177 14.40 -6.67 21.23
CA GLN A 177 14.97 -7.05 22.52
C GLN A 177 16.18 -6.19 22.92
N LYS A 178 16.80 -5.47 21.97
CA LYS A 178 17.96 -4.59 22.21
C LYS A 178 17.59 -3.16 22.57
N LYS A 179 16.34 -2.80 22.49
CA LYS A 179 15.78 -1.46 22.77
C LYS A 179 14.74 -1.51 23.86
#